data_864b5d5ba12498b79ef878f5e890f084
#
_entry.id   864b5d5ba12498b79ef878f5e890f084
#
_cell.length_a   1.000
_cell.length_b   1.000
_cell.length_c   1.000
_cell.angle_alpha   90.00
_cell.angle_beta   90.00
_cell.angle_gamma   90.00
#
_symmetry.space_group_name_H-M   'P 1'
#
loop_
_entity.id
_entity.type
_entity.pdbx_description
1 polymer ?
#
loop_
_entity_poly.entity_id
_entity_poly.type
_entity_poly.pdbx_seq_one_letter_code
_entity_poly.pdbx_strand_id
1 'polypeptide(L)'
;MNIIDKIKQAGLIGRGGAGFPTHLKWQAVKDAHSKIKYLVINGAEGEPGVYKDKYILVNHLDELAQGVKLAADCISITKIYFYLNPKYFDEYKKNITSSFNKVGLKGKFELFKKPSKAGYIGGEESTILNIIEGEILEPRLKPPFPTECGLWGQPTLINNIETLYNVSLVNKGKYKNNRFYSVNVNFKNKGVYELSSELTIAEVLKKTGNYPEYKFFVQVGGDAAGEVLNDKQLDQKVSGAGSITIFDFKKHNPEKLVKFWFDFFADNSCGQCTPCREGTYRLREMFNETKSVAKLLNNNKLSEIIENLNLTPFCALGSSIPMAISSYLKNVYNPNK
;
A
#
# COMPACT_ATOMS: atom_id res chain seq x y z
N MET A 1 16.95 -25.85 -8.07
CA MET A 1 17.00 -24.51 -7.44
C MET A 1 15.71 -24.32 -6.63
N ASN A 2 15.82 -23.98 -5.35
CA ASN A 2 14.64 -23.76 -4.51
C ASN A 2 13.92 -22.45 -4.88
N ILE A 3 12.70 -22.25 -4.40
CA ILE A 3 11.89 -21.06 -4.79
C ILE A 3 12.49 -19.76 -4.25
N ILE A 4 13.15 -19.73 -3.09
CA ILE A 4 13.79 -18.53 -2.55
C ILE A 4 14.94 -18.07 -3.45
N ASP A 5 15.75 -19.01 -3.98
CA ASP A 5 16.81 -18.70 -4.92
C ASP A 5 16.24 -18.13 -6.23
N LYS A 6 15.14 -18.71 -6.74
CA LYS A 6 14.44 -18.17 -7.91
C LYS A 6 13.95 -16.75 -7.68
N ILE A 7 13.33 -16.47 -6.51
CA ILE A 7 12.87 -15.12 -6.13
C ILE A 7 14.05 -14.14 -6.06
N LYS A 8 15.19 -14.59 -5.49
CA LYS A 8 16.43 -13.78 -5.41
C LYS A 8 16.95 -13.43 -6.81
N GLN A 9 17.08 -14.42 -7.69
CA GLN A 9 17.56 -14.21 -9.07
C GLN A 9 16.60 -13.33 -9.89
N ALA A 10 15.30 -13.45 -9.66
CA ALA A 10 14.28 -12.62 -10.30
C ALA A 10 14.27 -11.17 -9.79
N GLY A 11 14.97 -10.85 -8.70
CA GLY A 11 14.98 -9.52 -8.09
C GLY A 11 13.61 -9.09 -7.56
N LEU A 12 12.71 -10.06 -7.20
CA LEU A 12 11.37 -9.71 -6.78
C LEU A 12 11.38 -8.99 -5.41
N ILE A 13 10.84 -7.78 -5.41
CA ILE A 13 10.60 -6.97 -4.22
C ILE A 13 9.12 -6.97 -3.83
N GLY A 14 8.83 -6.65 -2.58
CA GLY A 14 7.47 -6.51 -2.06
C GLY A 14 6.66 -5.45 -2.82
N ARG A 15 5.42 -5.78 -3.18
CA ARG A 15 4.51 -4.92 -3.98
C ARG A 15 3.46 -4.19 -3.13
N GLY A 16 3.62 -4.20 -1.81
CA GLY A 16 2.73 -3.49 -0.87
C GLY A 16 3.08 -2.02 -0.61
N GLY A 17 4.09 -1.47 -1.32
CA GLY A 17 4.54 -0.09 -1.19
C GLY A 17 5.98 0.07 -0.66
N ALA A 18 6.40 -0.73 0.31
CA ALA A 18 7.73 -0.61 0.94
C ALA A 18 8.91 -1.17 0.12
N GLY A 19 8.65 -2.00 -0.90
CA GLY A 19 9.71 -2.50 -1.80
C GLY A 19 10.76 -3.42 -1.18
N PHE A 20 10.52 -4.03 -0.02
CA PHE A 20 11.51 -4.88 0.66
C PHE A 20 11.79 -6.16 -0.15
N PRO A 21 13.08 -6.62 -0.27
CA PRO A 21 13.43 -7.83 -1.03
C PRO A 21 12.70 -9.08 -0.51
N THR A 22 11.87 -9.68 -1.35
CA THR A 22 10.98 -10.79 -0.96
C THR A 22 11.76 -12.00 -0.47
N HIS A 23 12.88 -12.34 -1.11
CA HIS A 23 13.71 -13.50 -0.73
C HIS A 23 14.28 -13.39 0.67
N LEU A 24 14.67 -12.17 1.14
CA LEU A 24 15.19 -11.97 2.49
C LEU A 24 14.10 -12.20 3.53
N LYS A 25 12.90 -11.68 3.31
CA LYS A 25 11.76 -11.89 4.21
C LYS A 25 11.40 -13.37 4.32
N TRP A 26 11.40 -14.10 3.20
CA TRP A 26 11.11 -15.53 3.16
C TRP A 26 12.19 -16.35 3.85
N GLN A 27 13.47 -16.02 3.61
CA GLN A 27 14.60 -16.72 4.24
C GLN A 27 14.57 -16.53 5.74
N ALA A 28 14.35 -15.31 6.24
CA ALA A 28 14.29 -15.03 7.67
C ALA A 28 13.21 -15.89 8.39
N VAL A 29 11.99 -15.98 7.84
CA VAL A 29 10.95 -16.84 8.43
C VAL A 29 11.27 -18.32 8.29
N LYS A 30 11.88 -18.74 7.17
CA LYS A 30 12.26 -20.13 6.97
C LYS A 30 13.30 -20.58 8.00
N ASP A 31 14.31 -19.76 8.27
CA ASP A 31 15.43 -20.08 9.15
C ASP A 31 15.09 -19.90 10.64
N ALA A 32 13.98 -19.23 10.95
CA ALA A 32 13.54 -19.05 12.33
C ALA A 32 13.33 -20.39 13.05
N HIS A 33 13.89 -20.51 14.26
CA HIS A 33 13.81 -21.70 15.10
C HIS A 33 12.44 -21.83 15.78
N SER A 34 11.39 -22.11 15.00
CA SER A 34 10.06 -22.40 15.51
C SER A 34 9.37 -23.48 14.69
N LYS A 35 8.64 -24.36 15.38
CA LYS A 35 7.77 -25.36 14.76
C LYS A 35 6.48 -24.75 14.22
N ILE A 36 6.10 -23.57 14.72
CA ILE A 36 4.88 -22.87 14.32
C ILE A 36 5.30 -21.64 13.53
N LYS A 37 4.85 -21.53 12.30
CA LYS A 37 5.09 -20.39 11.42
C LYS A 37 3.80 -19.98 10.74
N TYR A 38 3.56 -18.68 10.65
CA TYR A 38 2.35 -18.14 10.03
C TYR A 38 2.63 -17.44 8.71
N LEU A 39 1.63 -17.43 7.84
CA LEU A 39 1.57 -16.57 6.67
C LEU A 39 0.36 -15.67 6.78
N VAL A 40 0.56 -14.37 6.65
CA VAL A 40 -0.51 -13.38 6.49
C VAL A 40 -0.45 -12.83 5.06
N ILE A 41 -1.54 -13.04 4.32
CA ILE A 41 -1.74 -12.44 3.01
C ILE A 41 -2.43 -11.10 3.24
N ASN A 42 -1.69 -10.01 2.99
CA ASN A 42 -2.23 -8.67 3.13
C ASN A 42 -3.01 -8.26 1.88
N GLY A 43 -4.32 -8.32 1.96
CA GLY A 43 -5.29 -7.85 0.98
C GLY A 43 -6.14 -6.71 1.52
N ALA A 44 -5.61 -5.89 2.44
CA ALA A 44 -6.34 -4.77 3.05
C ALA A 44 -6.72 -3.68 2.04
N GLU A 45 -5.87 -3.44 1.04
CA GLU A 45 -5.98 -2.40 -0.02
C GLU A 45 -6.78 -1.17 0.43
N GLY A 46 -6.16 -0.39 1.33
CA GLY A 46 -6.80 0.76 1.97
C GLY A 46 -6.38 2.11 1.40
N GLU A 47 -5.34 2.14 0.56
CA GLU A 47 -4.86 3.38 -0.07
C GLU A 47 -5.86 3.85 -1.14
N PRO A 48 -6.39 5.08 -1.05
CA PRO A 48 -7.25 5.63 -2.10
C PRO A 48 -6.54 5.66 -3.46
N GLY A 49 -7.28 5.40 -4.52
CA GLY A 49 -6.72 5.36 -5.88
C GLY A 49 -6.00 4.06 -6.25
N VAL A 50 -5.89 3.08 -5.33
CA VAL A 50 -5.25 1.78 -5.58
C VAL A 50 -6.32 0.69 -5.70
N TYR A 51 -6.27 -0.09 -6.79
CA TYR A 51 -7.26 -1.13 -7.13
C TYR A 51 -6.61 -2.42 -7.65
N LYS A 52 -5.30 -2.58 -7.49
CA LYS A 52 -4.52 -3.69 -8.05
C LYS A 52 -4.81 -5.03 -7.37
N ASP A 53 -5.02 -5.02 -6.05
CA ASP A 53 -5.30 -6.24 -5.31
C ASP A 53 -6.69 -6.77 -5.68
N LYS A 54 -7.69 -5.89 -5.85
CA LYS A 54 -8.99 -6.25 -6.44
C LYS A 54 -8.84 -6.86 -7.82
N TYR A 55 -8.04 -6.23 -8.68
CA TYR A 55 -7.83 -6.71 -10.05
C TYR A 55 -7.24 -8.13 -10.06
N ILE A 56 -6.26 -8.42 -9.20
CA ILE A 56 -5.65 -9.74 -9.08
C ILE A 56 -6.66 -10.77 -8.57
N LEU A 57 -7.48 -10.43 -7.57
CA LEU A 57 -8.52 -11.32 -7.07
C LEU A 57 -9.54 -11.70 -8.13
N VAL A 58 -9.84 -10.81 -9.08
CA VAL A 58 -10.80 -11.05 -10.16
C VAL A 58 -10.16 -11.85 -11.30
N ASN A 59 -8.95 -11.49 -11.71
CA ASN A 59 -8.39 -11.96 -12.98
C ASN A 59 -7.26 -12.99 -12.82
N HIS A 60 -6.62 -13.10 -11.64
CA HIS A 60 -5.40 -13.89 -11.42
C HIS A 60 -5.43 -14.67 -10.09
N LEU A 61 -6.63 -15.07 -9.65
CA LEU A 61 -6.80 -15.73 -8.35
C LEU A 61 -6.11 -17.09 -8.28
N ASP A 62 -6.05 -17.84 -9.37
CA ASP A 62 -5.39 -19.14 -9.40
C ASP A 62 -3.86 -19.00 -9.34
N GLU A 63 -3.28 -17.99 -9.96
CA GLU A 63 -1.85 -17.65 -9.81
C GLU A 63 -1.54 -17.21 -8.38
N LEU A 64 -2.38 -16.40 -7.77
CA LEU A 64 -2.26 -16.02 -6.36
C LEU A 64 -2.26 -17.26 -5.46
N ALA A 65 -3.23 -18.17 -5.63
CA ALA A 65 -3.33 -19.41 -4.86
C ALA A 65 -2.08 -20.29 -5.00
N GLN A 66 -1.51 -20.39 -6.21
CA GLN A 66 -0.25 -21.08 -6.45
C GLN A 66 0.93 -20.43 -5.70
N GLY A 67 1.04 -19.09 -5.72
CA GLY A 67 2.07 -18.37 -4.98
C GLY A 67 1.98 -18.56 -3.47
N VAL A 68 0.75 -18.58 -2.93
CA VAL A 68 0.49 -18.90 -1.52
C VAL A 68 0.90 -20.34 -1.18
N LYS A 69 0.57 -21.29 -2.04
CA LYS A 69 0.98 -22.71 -1.87
C LYS A 69 2.50 -22.85 -1.85
N LEU A 70 3.20 -22.17 -2.76
CA LEU A 70 4.67 -22.17 -2.78
C LEU A 70 5.29 -21.61 -1.50
N ALA A 71 4.70 -20.53 -0.94
CA ALA A 71 5.14 -19.99 0.34
C ALA A 71 4.91 -20.97 1.49
N ALA A 72 3.72 -21.57 1.53
CA ALA A 72 3.33 -22.52 2.57
C ALA A 72 4.25 -23.75 2.60
N ASP A 73 4.59 -24.28 1.43
CA ASP A 73 5.45 -25.46 1.33
C ASP A 73 6.92 -25.14 1.63
N CYS A 74 7.44 -24.05 1.06
CA CYS A 74 8.86 -23.69 1.20
C CYS A 74 9.26 -23.36 2.64
N ILE A 75 8.35 -22.70 3.39
CA ILE A 75 8.61 -22.19 4.74
C ILE A 75 8.06 -23.13 5.81
N SER A 76 7.29 -24.15 5.40
CA SER A 76 6.55 -25.06 6.32
C SER A 76 5.54 -24.28 7.18
N ILE A 77 4.72 -23.44 6.53
CA ILE A 77 3.68 -22.65 7.20
C ILE A 77 2.64 -23.54 7.85
N THR A 78 2.35 -23.29 9.12
CA THR A 78 1.37 -24.02 9.93
C THR A 78 -0.05 -23.55 9.61
N LYS A 79 -0.27 -22.24 9.57
CA LYS A 79 -1.57 -21.62 9.31
C LYS A 79 -1.42 -20.35 8.46
N ILE A 80 -2.39 -20.11 7.60
CA ILE A 80 -2.47 -18.96 6.70
C ILE A 80 -3.66 -18.11 7.10
N TYR A 81 -3.46 -16.81 7.23
CA TYR A 81 -4.53 -15.82 7.37
C TYR A 81 -4.58 -14.96 6.13
N PHE A 82 -5.70 -14.97 5.44
CA PHE A 82 -5.94 -14.06 4.32
C PHE A 82 -6.75 -12.87 4.82
N TYR A 83 -6.06 -11.80 5.16
CA TYR A 83 -6.63 -10.56 5.67
C TYR A 83 -7.11 -9.69 4.50
N LEU A 84 -8.41 -9.46 4.43
CA LEU A 84 -9.07 -8.87 3.27
C LEU A 84 -9.81 -7.57 3.60
N ASN A 85 -9.75 -6.62 2.67
CA ASN A 85 -10.67 -5.50 2.61
C ASN A 85 -12.11 -6.01 2.78
N PRO A 86 -12.99 -5.34 3.58
CA PRO A 86 -14.33 -5.82 3.86
C PRO A 86 -15.17 -6.12 2.61
N LYS A 87 -15.07 -5.23 1.60
CA LYS A 87 -15.80 -5.41 0.32
C LYS A 87 -15.30 -6.64 -0.45
N TYR A 88 -13.98 -6.85 -0.49
CA TYR A 88 -13.39 -8.01 -1.18
C TYR A 88 -13.70 -9.32 -0.47
N PHE A 89 -13.73 -9.30 0.86
CA PHE A 89 -14.16 -10.45 1.64
C PHE A 89 -15.58 -10.87 1.29
N ASP A 90 -16.52 -9.92 1.30
CA ASP A 90 -17.94 -10.21 1.03
C ASP A 90 -18.14 -10.67 -0.42
N GLU A 91 -17.43 -10.07 -1.37
CA GLU A 91 -17.59 -10.32 -2.82
C GLU A 91 -16.88 -11.61 -3.27
N TYR A 92 -15.66 -11.89 -2.76
CA TYR A 92 -14.79 -12.94 -3.33
C TYR A 92 -14.53 -14.14 -2.43
N LYS A 93 -15.03 -14.19 -1.18
CA LYS A 93 -14.74 -15.28 -0.24
C LYS A 93 -14.98 -16.68 -0.79
N LYS A 94 -16.05 -16.89 -1.56
CA LYS A 94 -16.36 -18.20 -2.16
C LYS A 94 -15.32 -18.60 -3.22
N ASN A 95 -14.96 -17.66 -4.08
CA ASN A 95 -13.98 -17.88 -5.15
C ASN A 95 -12.59 -18.17 -4.57
N ILE A 96 -12.16 -17.39 -3.59
CA ILE A 96 -10.89 -17.57 -2.88
C ILE A 96 -10.85 -18.96 -2.21
N THR A 97 -11.90 -19.33 -1.49
CA THR A 97 -12.00 -20.65 -0.85
C THR A 97 -11.88 -21.77 -1.88
N SER A 98 -12.57 -21.66 -3.00
CA SER A 98 -12.53 -22.66 -4.08
C SER A 98 -11.13 -22.78 -4.66
N SER A 99 -10.48 -21.66 -5.03
CA SER A 99 -9.15 -21.66 -5.65
C SER A 99 -8.08 -22.19 -4.68
N PHE A 100 -8.13 -21.79 -3.40
CA PHE A 100 -7.19 -22.27 -2.38
C PHE A 100 -7.34 -23.78 -2.09
N ASN A 101 -8.58 -24.28 -2.09
CA ASN A 101 -8.82 -25.72 -1.94
C ASN A 101 -8.28 -26.53 -3.12
N LYS A 102 -8.40 -26.02 -4.36
CA LYS A 102 -7.87 -26.67 -5.57
C LYS A 102 -6.34 -26.87 -5.51
N VAL A 103 -5.61 -25.95 -4.88
CA VAL A 103 -4.15 -26.06 -4.75
C VAL A 103 -3.70 -26.82 -3.48
N GLY A 104 -4.63 -27.47 -2.76
CA GLY A 104 -4.32 -28.32 -1.61
C GLY A 104 -4.11 -27.55 -0.30
N LEU A 105 -4.69 -26.35 -0.15
CA LEU A 105 -4.62 -25.57 1.08
C LEU A 105 -5.84 -25.76 1.99
N LYS A 106 -6.74 -26.71 1.67
CA LYS A 106 -7.93 -27.01 2.48
C LYS A 106 -7.56 -27.25 3.95
N GLY A 107 -8.22 -26.54 4.87
CA GLY A 107 -7.97 -26.65 6.32
C GLY A 107 -6.73 -25.88 6.82
N LYS A 108 -5.87 -25.36 5.94
CA LYS A 108 -4.65 -24.62 6.32
C LYS A 108 -4.85 -23.10 6.33
N PHE A 109 -5.94 -22.56 5.78
CA PHE A 109 -6.16 -21.11 5.68
C PHE A 109 -7.47 -20.68 6.34
N GLU A 110 -7.49 -19.43 6.70
CA GLU A 110 -8.64 -18.71 7.22
C GLU A 110 -8.77 -17.36 6.51
N LEU A 111 -9.97 -17.03 6.08
CA LEU A 111 -10.28 -15.72 5.53
C LEU A 111 -10.65 -14.79 6.67
N PHE A 112 -9.88 -13.72 6.85
CA PHE A 112 -10.09 -12.75 7.91
C PHE A 112 -10.62 -11.43 7.32
N LYS A 113 -11.82 -11.04 7.72
CA LYS A 113 -12.44 -9.79 7.27
C LYS A 113 -11.87 -8.64 8.10
N LYS A 114 -11.19 -7.70 7.46
CA LYS A 114 -10.73 -6.46 8.10
C LYS A 114 -11.92 -5.75 8.76
N PRO A 115 -11.82 -5.37 10.05
CA PRO A 115 -12.86 -4.57 10.68
C PRO A 115 -13.04 -3.23 9.97
N SER A 116 -14.28 -2.80 9.71
CA SER A 116 -14.55 -1.54 9.01
C SER A 116 -13.96 -0.33 9.73
N LYS A 117 -13.94 -0.35 11.07
CA LYS A 117 -13.34 0.68 11.91
C LYS A 117 -11.81 0.74 11.87
N ALA A 118 -11.16 -0.27 11.30
CA ALA A 118 -9.69 -0.31 11.26
C ALA A 118 -9.08 0.69 10.27
N GLY A 119 -9.88 1.34 9.44
CA GLY A 119 -9.42 2.40 8.55
C GLY A 119 -8.20 2.02 7.68
N TYR A 120 -7.41 3.00 7.30
CA TYR A 120 -6.19 2.82 6.51
C TYR A 120 -5.09 2.12 7.32
N ILE A 121 -4.88 2.53 8.58
CA ILE A 121 -3.85 1.95 9.46
C ILE A 121 -4.01 0.44 9.65
N GLY A 122 -5.23 -0.09 9.56
CA GLY A 122 -5.50 -1.53 9.60
C GLY A 122 -4.91 -2.32 8.43
N GLY A 123 -4.21 -1.69 7.49
CA GLY A 123 -3.40 -2.31 6.43
C GLY A 123 -1.90 -2.34 6.72
N GLU A 124 -1.43 -1.68 7.78
CA GLU A 124 -0.04 -1.75 8.22
C GLU A 124 0.27 -3.15 8.77
N GLU A 125 1.47 -3.69 8.42
CA GLU A 125 1.77 -5.11 8.65
C GLU A 125 1.66 -5.56 10.11
N SER A 126 2.11 -4.76 11.06
CA SER A 126 2.05 -5.12 12.49
C SER A 126 0.69 -4.84 13.12
N THR A 127 -0.03 -3.84 12.61
CA THR A 127 -1.43 -3.59 12.98
C THR A 127 -2.34 -4.75 12.56
N ILE A 128 -2.08 -5.37 11.40
CA ILE A 128 -2.80 -6.59 10.96
C ILE A 128 -2.63 -7.70 11.98
N LEU A 129 -1.42 -7.87 12.54
CA LEU A 129 -1.16 -8.89 13.57
C LEU A 129 -2.00 -8.63 14.81
N ASN A 130 -2.00 -7.39 15.33
CA ASN A 130 -2.82 -7.01 16.48
C ASN A 130 -4.32 -7.26 16.23
N ILE A 131 -4.81 -6.91 15.04
CA ILE A 131 -6.22 -7.15 14.69
C ILE A 131 -6.57 -8.64 14.66
N ILE A 132 -5.69 -9.50 14.11
CA ILE A 132 -5.91 -10.95 14.06
C ILE A 132 -5.88 -11.55 15.47
N GLU A 133 -5.03 -11.06 16.34
CA GLU A 133 -4.92 -11.49 17.75
C GLU A 133 -6.04 -10.94 18.65
N GLY A 134 -6.82 -9.97 18.16
CA GLY A 134 -7.88 -9.30 18.96
C GLY A 134 -7.35 -8.20 19.87
N GLU A 135 -6.13 -7.74 19.62
CA GLU A 135 -5.45 -6.68 20.37
C GLU A 135 -5.84 -5.28 19.87
N ILE A 136 -5.25 -4.24 20.48
CA ILE A 136 -5.49 -2.84 20.16
C ILE A 136 -5.09 -2.52 18.71
N LEU A 137 -5.89 -1.68 18.06
CA LEU A 137 -5.68 -1.23 16.68
C LEU A 137 -4.52 -0.22 16.61
N GLU A 138 -3.29 -0.73 16.65
CA GLU A 138 -2.08 0.10 16.57
C GLU A 138 -0.90 -0.70 15.99
N PRO A 139 0.11 -0.04 15.39
CA PRO A 139 1.35 -0.68 14.98
C PRO A 139 2.19 -1.13 16.17
N ARG A 140 2.94 -2.21 16.01
CA ARG A 140 3.97 -2.64 16.96
C ARG A 140 5.27 -1.90 16.73
N LEU A 141 6.02 -1.64 17.80
CA LEU A 141 7.40 -1.16 17.70
C LEU A 141 8.28 -2.22 17.05
N LYS A 142 9.23 -1.79 16.25
CA LYS A 142 10.20 -2.65 15.55
C LYS A 142 11.62 -2.17 15.89
N PRO A 143 12.59 -3.03 16.23
CA PRO A 143 12.49 -4.50 16.38
C PRO A 143 11.70 -4.93 17.63
N PRO A 144 11.22 -6.20 17.73
CA PRO A 144 11.40 -7.29 16.78
C PRO A 144 10.50 -7.14 15.55
N PHE A 145 10.97 -7.69 14.40
CA PHE A 145 10.18 -7.72 13.17
C PHE A 145 9.21 -8.91 13.16
N PRO A 146 8.11 -8.85 12.38
CA PRO A 146 7.17 -9.97 12.28
C PRO A 146 7.80 -11.30 11.85
N THR A 147 8.90 -11.26 11.12
CA THR A 147 9.66 -12.44 10.72
C THR A 147 10.31 -13.18 11.89
N GLU A 148 10.49 -12.48 13.01
CA GLU A 148 11.04 -13.00 14.27
C GLU A 148 9.94 -13.23 15.31
N CYS A 149 9.08 -12.21 15.50
CA CYS A 149 8.01 -12.18 16.51
C CYS A 149 6.73 -11.57 15.91
N GLY A 150 5.96 -12.40 15.21
CA GLY A 150 4.69 -12.05 14.56
C GLY A 150 3.47 -12.50 15.34
N LEU A 151 2.54 -13.22 14.68
CA LEU A 151 1.30 -13.73 15.30
C LEU A 151 1.62 -14.62 16.51
N TRP A 152 1.02 -14.27 17.65
CA TRP A 152 1.21 -14.97 18.93
C TRP A 152 2.68 -15.22 19.27
N GLY A 153 3.53 -14.23 18.96
CA GLY A 153 4.97 -14.31 19.20
C GLY A 153 5.73 -15.25 18.26
N GLN A 154 5.08 -15.81 17.23
CA GLN A 154 5.70 -16.76 16.30
C GLN A 154 6.15 -16.09 15.01
N PRO A 155 7.22 -16.60 14.36
CA PRO A 155 7.66 -16.07 13.06
C PRO A 155 6.52 -16.03 12.05
N THR A 156 6.29 -14.86 11.47
CA THR A 156 5.17 -14.63 10.55
C THR A 156 5.65 -13.97 9.26
N LEU A 157 5.41 -14.64 8.14
CA LEU A 157 5.58 -14.04 6.83
C LEU A 157 4.36 -13.18 6.48
N ILE A 158 4.56 -11.90 6.20
CA ILE A 158 3.49 -11.03 5.71
C ILE A 158 3.83 -10.61 4.29
N ASN A 159 2.97 -10.95 3.32
CA ASN A 159 3.12 -10.55 1.93
C ASN A 159 1.81 -9.98 1.36
N ASN A 160 1.95 -8.94 0.54
CA ASN A 160 0.84 -8.41 -0.25
C ASN A 160 0.40 -9.41 -1.35
N ILE A 161 -0.85 -9.33 -1.79
CA ILE A 161 -1.46 -10.14 -2.86
C ILE A 161 -0.59 -10.15 -4.12
N GLU A 162 -0.17 -8.97 -4.62
CA GLU A 162 0.64 -8.86 -5.85
C GLU A 162 2.00 -9.52 -5.70
N THR A 163 2.60 -9.48 -4.51
CA THR A 163 3.88 -10.17 -4.25
C THR A 163 3.73 -11.68 -4.43
N LEU A 164 2.69 -12.28 -3.84
CA LEU A 164 2.45 -13.73 -3.94
C LEU A 164 2.02 -14.15 -5.34
N TYR A 165 1.25 -13.34 -6.05
CA TYR A 165 0.98 -13.54 -7.48
C TYR A 165 2.29 -13.62 -8.27
N ASN A 166 3.20 -12.66 -8.09
CA ASN A 166 4.48 -12.65 -8.78
C ASN A 166 5.38 -13.84 -8.42
N VAL A 167 5.33 -14.35 -7.19
CA VAL A 167 6.04 -15.59 -6.81
C VAL A 167 5.62 -16.77 -7.69
N SER A 168 4.32 -16.90 -8.01
CA SER A 168 3.87 -17.96 -8.92
C SER A 168 4.45 -17.79 -10.32
N LEU A 169 4.54 -16.57 -10.82
CA LEU A 169 5.14 -16.28 -12.13
C LEU A 169 6.65 -16.55 -12.14
N VAL A 170 7.36 -16.21 -11.05
CA VAL A 170 8.78 -16.55 -10.88
C VAL A 170 8.98 -18.07 -10.95
N ASN A 171 8.14 -18.84 -10.23
CA ASN A 171 8.24 -20.30 -10.27
C ASN A 171 7.99 -20.91 -11.65
N LYS A 172 7.04 -20.31 -12.40
CA LYS A 172 6.71 -20.71 -13.77
C LYS A 172 7.72 -20.22 -14.83
N GLY A 173 8.74 -19.43 -14.45
CA GLY A 173 9.67 -18.78 -15.40
C GLY A 173 9.01 -17.71 -16.28
N LYS A 174 7.88 -17.15 -15.84
CA LYS A 174 7.07 -16.16 -16.59
C LYS A 174 7.15 -14.73 -16.02
N TYR A 175 7.88 -14.54 -14.94
CA TYR A 175 8.05 -13.22 -14.32
C TYR A 175 8.88 -12.29 -15.22
N LYS A 176 8.36 -11.09 -15.51
CA LYS A 176 8.98 -10.08 -16.38
C LYS A 176 9.28 -8.76 -15.66
N ASN A 177 9.38 -8.77 -14.34
CA ASN A 177 9.49 -7.56 -13.53
C ASN A 177 8.34 -6.54 -13.79
N ASN A 178 7.13 -7.06 -14.06
CA ASN A 178 5.94 -6.25 -14.17
C ASN A 178 5.40 -5.89 -12.79
N ARG A 179 4.59 -4.83 -12.76
CA ARG A 179 3.73 -4.46 -11.65
C ARG A 179 2.37 -3.99 -12.16
N PHE A 180 1.38 -3.96 -11.28
CA PHE A 180 0.08 -3.40 -11.61
C PHE A 180 0.05 -1.90 -11.31
N TYR A 181 -0.44 -1.13 -12.30
CA TYR A 181 -0.63 0.31 -12.20
C TYR A 181 -2.13 0.63 -12.17
N SER A 182 -2.59 1.29 -11.11
CA SER A 182 -3.94 1.86 -11.04
C SER A 182 -3.91 3.27 -11.62
N VAL A 183 -4.47 3.47 -12.80
CA VAL A 183 -4.55 4.79 -13.44
C VAL A 183 -5.92 5.40 -13.18
N ASN A 184 -5.95 6.63 -12.64
CA ASN A 184 -7.15 7.34 -12.25
C ASN A 184 -7.20 8.73 -12.88
N VAL A 185 -8.41 9.29 -13.01
CA VAL A 185 -8.60 10.68 -13.40
C VAL A 185 -9.59 11.31 -12.41
N ASN A 186 -9.16 12.36 -11.71
CA ASN A 186 -9.96 13.04 -10.69
C ASN A 186 -10.61 12.03 -9.70
N PHE A 187 -9.82 11.13 -9.13
CA PHE A 187 -10.22 10.05 -8.22
C PHE A 187 -11.12 8.95 -8.83
N LYS A 188 -11.35 8.96 -10.13
CA LYS A 188 -12.12 7.91 -10.82
C LYS A 188 -11.18 6.93 -11.51
N ASN A 189 -11.26 5.66 -11.15
CA ASN A 189 -10.47 4.60 -11.76
C ASN A 189 -10.76 4.49 -13.26
N LYS A 190 -9.72 4.60 -14.08
CA LYS A 190 -9.76 4.36 -15.52
C LYS A 190 -9.33 2.95 -15.89
N GLY A 191 -8.60 2.29 -15.01
CA GLY A 191 -8.19 0.91 -15.21
C GLY A 191 -6.98 0.51 -14.38
N VAL A 192 -6.73 -0.79 -14.37
CA VAL A 192 -5.54 -1.40 -13.80
C VAL A 192 -4.78 -2.10 -14.92
N TYR A 193 -3.50 -1.80 -15.05
CA TYR A 193 -2.65 -2.24 -16.15
C TYR A 193 -1.42 -2.95 -15.63
N GLU A 194 -1.12 -4.14 -16.13
CA GLU A 194 0.12 -4.87 -15.85
C GLU A 194 1.18 -4.47 -16.87
N LEU A 195 2.19 -3.70 -16.44
CA LEU A 195 3.27 -3.20 -17.27
C LEU A 195 4.61 -3.32 -16.55
N SER A 196 5.72 -3.19 -17.30
CA SER A 196 7.07 -3.21 -16.72
C SER A 196 7.23 -2.17 -15.61
N SER A 197 7.86 -2.57 -14.51
CA SER A 197 8.20 -1.68 -13.39
C SER A 197 9.31 -0.67 -13.75
N GLU A 198 9.95 -0.83 -14.89
CA GLU A 198 11.02 0.04 -15.39
C GLU A 198 10.47 1.30 -16.10
N LEU A 199 9.18 1.31 -16.45
CA LEU A 199 8.58 2.43 -17.17
C LEU A 199 8.50 3.67 -16.29
N THR A 200 8.72 4.82 -16.92
CA THR A 200 8.46 6.14 -16.33
C THR A 200 6.95 6.41 -16.25
N ILE A 201 6.58 7.38 -15.44
CA ILE A 201 5.18 7.83 -15.32
C ILE A 201 4.64 8.23 -16.69
N ALA A 202 5.41 9.00 -17.46
CA ALA A 202 5.03 9.43 -18.83
C ALA A 202 4.78 8.23 -19.75
N GLU A 203 5.65 7.22 -19.71
CA GLU A 203 5.51 6.01 -20.54
C GLU A 203 4.28 5.18 -20.13
N VAL A 204 4.02 5.03 -18.82
CA VAL A 204 2.81 4.34 -18.34
C VAL A 204 1.57 5.06 -18.88
N LEU A 205 1.47 6.37 -18.73
CA LEU A 205 0.32 7.15 -19.20
C LEU A 205 0.14 7.04 -20.72
N LYS A 206 1.22 7.10 -21.51
CA LYS A 206 1.17 6.95 -22.97
C LYS A 206 0.74 5.54 -23.37
N LYS A 207 1.34 4.49 -22.78
CA LYS A 207 1.01 3.09 -23.10
C LYS A 207 -0.44 2.71 -22.75
N THR A 208 -1.01 3.35 -21.74
CA THR A 208 -2.39 3.12 -21.31
C THR A 208 -3.41 4.02 -22.01
N GLY A 209 -2.97 4.93 -22.91
CA GLY A 209 -3.84 5.88 -23.59
C GLY A 209 -4.43 6.97 -22.66
N ASN A 210 -3.77 7.20 -21.52
CA ASN A 210 -4.25 8.14 -20.50
C ASN A 210 -3.38 9.43 -20.41
N TYR A 211 -2.43 9.63 -21.30
CA TYR A 211 -1.62 10.85 -21.30
C TYR A 211 -2.48 12.05 -21.75
N PRO A 212 -2.69 13.10 -20.90
CA PRO A 212 -3.59 14.19 -21.22
C PRO A 212 -3.04 15.14 -22.29
N GLU A 213 -3.93 15.70 -23.11
CA GLU A 213 -3.62 16.80 -24.06
C GLU A 213 -3.80 18.20 -23.44
N TYR A 214 -4.32 18.25 -22.20
CA TYR A 214 -4.50 19.50 -21.44
C TYR A 214 -3.44 19.62 -20.35
N LYS A 215 -3.27 20.82 -19.78
CA LYS A 215 -2.35 21.05 -18.66
C LYS A 215 -2.82 20.28 -17.42
N PHE A 216 -1.95 19.45 -16.87
CA PHE A 216 -2.28 18.54 -15.77
C PHE A 216 -1.14 18.43 -14.77
N PHE A 217 -1.42 17.78 -13.66
CA PHE A 217 -0.46 17.25 -12.71
C PHE A 217 -0.90 15.86 -12.28
N VAL A 218 -0.03 15.11 -11.64
CA VAL A 218 -0.34 13.76 -11.18
C VAL A 218 -0.02 13.60 -9.69
N GLN A 219 -0.77 12.71 -9.02
CA GLN A 219 -0.38 12.16 -7.72
C GLN A 219 0.00 10.70 -7.92
N VAL A 220 1.16 10.28 -7.41
CA VAL A 220 1.80 8.99 -7.71
C VAL A 220 2.07 8.22 -6.44
N GLY A 221 1.64 6.95 -6.40
CA GLY A 221 1.89 6.05 -5.27
C GLY A 221 0.72 5.87 -4.30
N GLY A 222 -0.34 6.64 -4.46
CA GLY A 222 -1.56 6.65 -3.64
C GLY A 222 -2.19 8.04 -3.65
N ASP A 223 -3.52 8.14 -3.49
CA ASP A 223 -4.20 9.43 -3.51
C ASP A 223 -4.10 10.17 -2.16
N ALA A 224 -3.70 9.45 -1.09
CA ALA A 224 -3.45 10.06 0.22
C ALA A 224 -1.94 10.24 0.49
N ALA A 225 -1.15 9.17 0.35
CA ALA A 225 0.26 9.15 0.73
C ALA A 225 1.23 9.42 -0.45
N GLY A 226 0.71 9.59 -1.67
CA GLY A 226 1.52 9.72 -2.88
C GLY A 226 2.09 11.11 -3.12
N GLU A 227 3.21 11.15 -3.85
CA GLU A 227 3.88 12.37 -4.27
C GLU A 227 3.10 13.08 -5.39
N VAL A 228 3.00 14.40 -5.34
CA VAL A 228 2.38 15.22 -6.38
C VAL A 228 3.45 15.82 -7.29
N LEU A 229 3.31 15.59 -8.60
CA LEU A 229 4.27 15.96 -9.63
C LEU A 229 3.58 16.76 -10.74
N ASN A 230 4.25 17.78 -11.25
CA ASN A 230 3.77 18.49 -12.43
C ASN A 230 4.12 17.72 -13.73
N ASP A 231 3.61 18.18 -14.86
CA ASP A 231 3.76 17.58 -16.18
C ASP A 231 5.21 17.50 -16.71
N LYS A 232 6.16 18.22 -16.07
CA LYS A 232 7.59 18.22 -16.43
C LYS A 232 8.42 17.21 -15.60
N GLN A 233 7.83 16.56 -14.60
CA GLN A 233 8.51 15.68 -13.64
C GLN A 233 8.19 14.20 -13.86
N LEU A 234 7.70 13.82 -15.03
CA LEU A 234 7.18 12.48 -15.30
C LEU A 234 8.22 11.46 -15.79
N ASP A 235 9.49 11.85 -15.91
CA ASP A 235 10.62 11.00 -16.32
C ASP A 235 11.20 10.17 -15.15
N GLN A 236 10.36 9.81 -14.19
CA GLN A 236 10.72 8.96 -13.07
C GLN A 236 9.78 7.77 -12.97
N LYS A 237 10.25 6.69 -12.35
CA LYS A 237 9.45 5.48 -12.15
C LYS A 237 8.32 5.73 -11.15
N VAL A 238 7.23 5.00 -11.33
CA VAL A 238 6.10 5.05 -10.39
C VAL A 238 6.49 4.44 -9.05
N SER A 239 6.40 5.22 -7.99
CA SER A 239 6.69 4.83 -6.61
C SER A 239 5.49 4.23 -5.86
N GLY A 240 5.68 3.88 -4.61
CA GLY A 240 4.63 3.51 -3.66
C GLY A 240 3.77 2.33 -4.12
N ALA A 241 2.45 2.45 -3.92
CA ALA A 241 1.48 1.38 -4.20
C ALA A 241 1.13 1.20 -5.69
N GLY A 242 1.73 2.00 -6.60
CA GLY A 242 1.57 1.81 -8.04
C GLY A 242 0.33 2.48 -8.63
N SER A 243 -0.19 3.54 -8.02
CA SER A 243 -1.24 4.36 -8.64
C SER A 243 -0.68 5.62 -9.29
N ILE A 244 -1.40 6.11 -10.29
CA ILE A 244 -1.19 7.42 -10.92
C ILE A 244 -2.55 8.07 -11.04
N THR A 245 -2.79 9.15 -10.30
CA THR A 245 -4.04 9.91 -10.41
C THR A 245 -3.78 11.23 -11.10
N ILE A 246 -4.47 11.45 -12.21
CA ILE A 246 -4.33 12.60 -13.08
C ILE A 246 -5.36 13.67 -12.69
N PHE A 247 -4.89 14.90 -12.53
CA PHE A 247 -5.73 16.05 -12.23
C PHE A 247 -5.64 17.10 -13.36
N ASP A 248 -6.78 17.52 -13.87
CA ASP A 248 -6.86 18.67 -14.77
C ASP A 248 -6.52 19.95 -13.99
N PHE A 249 -5.46 20.63 -14.40
CA PHE A 249 -4.95 21.83 -13.71
C PHE A 249 -5.99 22.94 -13.59
N LYS A 250 -6.90 23.08 -14.58
CA LYS A 250 -7.94 24.11 -14.58
C LYS A 250 -9.18 23.72 -13.76
N LYS A 251 -9.42 22.42 -13.57
CA LYS A 251 -10.64 21.91 -12.93
C LYS A 251 -10.43 21.45 -11.49
N HIS A 252 -9.18 21.26 -11.07
CA HIS A 252 -8.93 20.85 -9.68
C HIS A 252 -9.26 22.00 -8.72
N ASN A 253 -9.64 21.62 -7.51
CA ASN A 253 -9.90 22.57 -6.43
C ASN A 253 -8.85 22.34 -5.35
N PRO A 254 -7.92 23.29 -5.13
CA PRO A 254 -6.86 23.20 -4.14
C PRO A 254 -7.37 22.92 -2.73
N GLU A 255 -8.42 23.63 -2.33
CA GLU A 255 -8.99 23.54 -0.98
C GLU A 255 -9.59 22.16 -0.73
N LYS A 256 -10.31 21.59 -1.72
CA LYS A 256 -10.86 20.22 -1.61
C LYS A 256 -9.77 19.18 -1.54
N LEU A 257 -8.69 19.37 -2.29
CA LEU A 257 -7.59 18.40 -2.33
C LEU A 257 -6.80 18.39 -1.02
N VAL A 258 -6.43 19.58 -0.50
CA VAL A 258 -5.73 19.69 0.79
C VAL A 258 -6.61 19.21 1.95
N LYS A 259 -7.90 19.58 1.92
CA LYS A 259 -8.87 19.09 2.91
C LYS A 259 -8.96 17.56 2.91
N PHE A 260 -9.01 16.94 1.73
CA PHE A 260 -9.06 15.48 1.60
C PHE A 260 -7.85 14.83 2.25
N TRP A 261 -6.63 15.32 2.04
CA TRP A 261 -5.44 14.74 2.67
C TRP A 261 -5.46 14.89 4.20
N PHE A 262 -5.80 16.06 4.71
CA PHE A 262 -5.82 16.30 6.16
C PHE A 262 -6.91 15.51 6.87
N ASP A 263 -8.12 15.46 6.29
CA ASP A 263 -9.20 14.63 6.83
C ASP A 263 -8.83 13.15 6.81
N PHE A 264 -8.31 12.67 5.68
CA PHE A 264 -7.94 11.26 5.53
C PHE A 264 -6.97 10.81 6.63
N PHE A 265 -5.88 11.54 6.84
CA PHE A 265 -4.89 11.15 7.84
C PHE A 265 -5.39 11.33 9.28
N ALA A 266 -6.16 12.37 9.56
CA ALA A 266 -6.74 12.56 10.88
C ALA A 266 -7.74 11.46 11.24
N ASP A 267 -8.55 11.01 10.26
CA ASP A 267 -9.54 9.94 10.46
C ASP A 267 -8.91 8.54 10.50
N ASN A 268 -7.69 8.37 10.01
CA ASN A 268 -7.00 7.09 9.92
C ASN A 268 -5.79 6.95 10.87
N SER A 269 -5.47 7.98 11.65
CA SER A 269 -4.48 7.89 12.74
C SER A 269 -4.97 6.91 13.81
N CYS A 270 -4.10 6.01 14.26
CA CYS A 270 -4.42 5.14 15.40
C CYS A 270 -4.42 5.87 16.75
N GLY A 271 -3.90 7.12 16.78
CA GLY A 271 -3.81 7.93 18.01
C GLY A 271 -2.67 7.58 18.96
N GLN A 272 -1.85 6.56 18.64
CA GLN A 272 -0.81 6.06 19.55
C GLN A 272 0.33 7.06 19.74
N CYS A 273 1.00 7.46 18.68
CA CYS A 273 2.14 8.37 18.82
C CYS A 273 1.71 9.84 18.73
N THR A 274 2.25 10.66 19.66
CA THR A 274 1.94 12.09 19.77
C THR A 274 2.12 12.86 18.45
N PRO A 275 3.24 12.68 17.68
CA PRO A 275 3.43 13.44 16.45
C PRO A 275 2.28 13.25 15.45
N CYS A 276 1.87 12.01 15.22
CA CYS A 276 0.79 11.69 14.29
C CYS A 276 -0.57 12.16 14.83
N ARG A 277 -0.91 11.81 16.09
CA ARG A 277 -2.19 12.18 16.72
C ARG A 277 -2.39 13.69 16.72
N GLU A 278 -1.45 14.44 17.28
CA GLU A 278 -1.55 15.90 17.39
C GLU A 278 -1.33 16.58 16.03
N GLY A 279 -0.34 16.12 15.24
CA GLY A 279 -0.02 16.73 13.96
C GLY A 279 -1.17 16.65 12.97
N THR A 280 -1.82 15.49 12.82
CA THR A 280 -2.97 15.34 11.89
C THR A 280 -4.17 16.16 12.35
N TYR A 281 -4.45 16.16 13.66
CA TYR A 281 -5.53 16.97 14.23
C TYR A 281 -5.29 18.47 13.96
N ARG A 282 -4.08 18.96 14.22
CA ARG A 282 -3.73 20.38 14.04
C ARG A 282 -3.77 20.80 12.58
N LEU A 283 -3.26 19.99 11.66
CA LEU A 283 -3.35 20.29 10.22
C LEU A 283 -4.80 20.44 9.77
N ARG A 284 -5.68 19.53 10.19
CA ARG A 284 -7.11 19.60 9.89
C ARG A 284 -7.78 20.83 10.51
N GLU A 285 -7.49 21.14 11.78
CA GLU A 285 -8.03 22.30 12.50
C GLU A 285 -7.62 23.62 11.82
N MET A 286 -6.32 23.80 11.57
CA MET A 286 -5.77 24.99 10.88
C MET A 286 -6.42 25.20 9.52
N PHE A 287 -6.66 24.11 8.77
CA PHE A 287 -7.32 24.22 7.47
C PHE A 287 -8.81 24.58 7.63
N ASN A 288 -9.51 23.99 8.58
CA ASN A 288 -10.94 24.26 8.82
C ASN A 288 -11.19 25.71 9.27
N GLU A 289 -10.25 26.32 10.01
CA GLU A 289 -10.30 27.72 10.40
C GLU A 289 -10.10 28.66 9.19
N THR A 290 -9.12 28.37 8.36
CA THR A 290 -8.76 29.26 7.24
C THR A 290 -9.60 29.01 5.98
N LYS A 291 -9.96 27.77 5.71
CA LYS A 291 -10.63 27.27 4.50
C LYS A 291 -9.94 27.71 3.20
N SER A 292 -8.66 28.02 3.27
CA SER A 292 -7.87 28.54 2.17
C SER A 292 -6.43 28.07 2.26
N VAL A 293 -5.92 27.50 1.17
CA VAL A 293 -4.53 27.06 1.07
C VAL A 293 -3.57 28.25 1.17
N ALA A 294 -3.91 29.39 0.55
CA ALA A 294 -3.09 30.60 0.62
C ALA A 294 -2.95 31.12 2.06
N LYS A 295 -4.03 31.15 2.84
CA LYS A 295 -3.99 31.55 4.26
C LYS A 295 -3.25 30.55 5.13
N LEU A 296 -3.38 29.26 4.83
CA LEU A 296 -2.68 28.18 5.54
C LEU A 296 -1.15 28.35 5.40
N LEU A 297 -0.66 28.72 4.22
CA LEU A 297 0.77 28.94 3.98
C LEU A 297 1.38 30.09 4.76
N ASN A 298 0.58 31.07 5.18
CA ASN A 298 1.03 32.19 6.00
C ASN A 298 1.16 31.83 7.48
N ASN A 299 0.86 30.58 7.87
CA ASN A 299 0.98 30.13 9.24
C ASN A 299 2.31 29.41 9.46
N ASN A 300 3.22 30.01 10.22
CA ASN A 300 4.54 29.48 10.51
C ASN A 300 4.53 28.08 11.17
N LYS A 301 3.45 27.73 11.87
CA LYS A 301 3.29 26.41 12.50
C LYS A 301 3.12 25.28 11.49
N LEU A 302 2.70 25.57 10.25
CA LEU A 302 2.51 24.54 9.23
C LEU A 302 3.82 23.80 8.92
N SER A 303 4.92 24.55 8.71
CA SER A 303 6.23 23.96 8.41
C SER A 303 6.76 23.14 9.58
N GLU A 304 6.60 23.63 10.80
CA GLU A 304 7.03 22.91 12.01
C GLU A 304 6.29 21.58 12.20
N ILE A 305 4.96 21.58 11.98
CA ILE A 305 4.15 20.33 12.06
C ILE A 305 4.57 19.34 10.98
N ILE A 306 4.77 19.82 9.73
CA ILE A 306 5.21 18.99 8.62
C ILE A 306 6.58 18.38 8.89
N GLU A 307 7.53 19.16 9.39
CA GLU A 307 8.87 18.68 9.76
C GLU A 307 8.81 17.61 10.85
N ASN A 308 8.05 17.86 11.92
CA ASN A 308 7.86 16.88 12.98
C ASN A 308 7.24 15.58 12.46
N LEU A 309 6.25 15.66 11.56
CA LEU A 309 5.63 14.48 10.94
C LEU A 309 6.59 13.72 10.00
N ASN A 310 7.59 14.38 9.43
CA ASN A 310 8.62 13.69 8.64
C ASN A 310 9.56 12.85 9.51
N LEU A 311 9.85 13.29 10.73
CA LEU A 311 10.99 12.78 11.51
C LEU A 311 10.60 11.85 12.67
N THR A 312 9.40 12.00 13.25
CA THR A 312 9.11 11.45 14.58
C THR A 312 8.00 10.42 14.71
N PRO A 313 7.14 10.15 13.72
CA PRO A 313 6.11 9.11 13.83
C PRO A 313 6.69 7.69 13.91
N PHE A 314 6.00 6.81 14.66
CA PHE A 314 6.42 5.41 14.84
C PHE A 314 6.23 4.54 13.60
N CYS A 315 5.32 4.90 12.71
CA CYS A 315 5.01 4.08 11.54
C CYS A 315 4.90 4.90 10.26
N ALA A 316 4.90 4.20 9.13
CA ALA A 316 4.84 4.80 7.80
C ALA A 316 3.59 5.66 7.55
N LEU A 317 2.47 5.43 8.24
CA LEU A 317 1.30 6.30 8.09
C LEU A 317 1.65 7.74 8.49
N GLY A 318 2.21 7.93 9.68
CA GLY A 318 2.54 9.26 10.17
C GLY A 318 3.60 9.97 9.31
N SER A 319 4.66 9.27 8.90
CA SER A 319 5.73 9.84 8.07
C SER A 319 5.33 10.06 6.60
N SER A 320 4.22 9.49 6.13
CA SER A 320 3.72 9.72 4.77
C SER A 320 2.81 10.96 4.65
N ILE A 321 2.31 11.49 5.77
CA ILE A 321 1.40 12.65 5.79
C ILE A 321 1.98 13.86 5.05
N PRO A 322 3.24 14.25 5.25
CA PRO A 322 3.84 15.41 4.61
C PRO A 322 3.99 15.29 3.10
N MET A 323 4.07 14.08 2.54
CA MET A 323 4.45 13.86 1.15
C MET A 323 3.52 14.59 0.17
N ALA A 324 2.23 14.35 0.25
CA ALA A 324 1.26 14.91 -0.69
C ALA A 324 1.20 16.45 -0.61
N ILE A 325 1.05 17.00 0.60
CA ILE A 325 0.94 18.44 0.78
C ILE A 325 2.24 19.17 0.40
N SER A 326 3.41 18.69 0.84
CA SER A 326 4.68 19.35 0.57
C SER A 326 5.03 19.33 -0.93
N SER A 327 4.83 18.18 -1.59
CA SER A 327 5.07 18.08 -3.03
C SER A 327 4.06 18.89 -3.85
N TYR A 328 2.79 18.94 -3.45
CA TYR A 328 1.78 19.77 -4.09
C TYR A 328 2.12 21.25 -4.00
N LEU A 329 2.47 21.76 -2.82
CA LEU A 329 2.85 23.16 -2.62
C LEU A 329 4.11 23.53 -3.42
N LYS A 330 5.07 22.63 -3.49
CA LYS A 330 6.33 22.83 -4.23
C LYS A 330 6.14 22.78 -5.75
N ASN A 331 5.38 21.81 -6.25
CA ASN A 331 5.39 21.44 -7.66
C ASN A 331 4.20 22.01 -8.46
N VAL A 332 3.09 22.30 -7.80
CA VAL A 332 1.81 22.62 -8.48
C VAL A 332 1.19 23.93 -8.00
N TYR A 333 1.10 24.14 -6.69
CA TYR A 333 0.40 25.28 -6.13
C TYR A 333 1.19 26.58 -6.31
N ASN A 334 0.55 27.58 -6.91
CA ASN A 334 1.11 28.92 -7.04
C ASN A 334 0.04 29.94 -6.59
N PRO A 335 0.24 30.61 -5.44
CA PRO A 335 -0.73 31.57 -4.91
C PRO A 335 -0.92 32.81 -5.77
N ASN A 336 0.01 33.06 -6.73
CA ASN A 336 0.01 34.24 -7.60
C ASN A 336 -0.54 33.94 -9.01
N LYS A 337 -1.14 32.81 -9.24
CA LYS A 337 -1.86 32.39 -10.43
C LYS A 337 -3.28 31.99 -10.06
#